data_f1a771204a470cfb90feadf72e849d7a
#
_entry.id   f1a771204a470cfb90feadf72e849d7a
#
_cell.length_a   1.000
_cell.length_b   1.000
_cell.length_c   1.000
_cell.angle_alpha   90.00
_cell.angle_beta   90.00
_cell.angle_gamma   90.00
#
_symmetry.space_group_name_H-M   'P 1'
#
loop_
_entity.id
_entity.type
_entity.pdbx_description
1 polymer ?
#
loop_
_entity_poly.entity_id
_entity_poly.type
_entity_poly.pdbx_seq_one_letter_code
_entity_poly.pdbx_strand_id
1 'polypeptide(L)'
;QGDALNLELPDACADGALMAYGLRNLVDPAAGLRELRRVLRAGGRAGLLDFNRLPHGSPAALFQRTYLRRVVVPVAARSGLADHYAYLEESLKHFPDGAAQRQLALDAGFQAASHRPLAGGLMGLLTVQA
;
A
#
# COMPACT_ATOMS: atom_id res chain seq x y z
N GLN A 1 5.77 11.57 15.51
CA GLN A 1 5.84 11.81 14.06
C GLN A 1 7.22 11.36 13.59
N GLY A 2 7.29 10.64 12.47
CA GLY A 2 8.55 10.10 11.95
C GLY A 2 8.48 9.89 10.44
N ASP A 3 9.61 9.54 9.85
CA ASP A 3 9.74 9.18 8.45
C ASP A 3 9.67 7.66 8.31
N ALA A 4 8.76 7.15 7.48
CA ALA A 4 8.61 5.72 7.23
C ALA A 4 9.78 5.11 6.44
N LEU A 5 10.64 5.95 5.85
CA LEU A 5 11.87 5.52 5.19
C LEU A 5 13.09 5.49 6.14
N ASN A 6 12.94 6.07 7.33
CA ASN A 6 13.98 6.14 8.35
C ASN A 6 13.34 6.25 9.74
N LEU A 7 12.84 5.13 10.27
CA LEU A 7 12.18 5.08 11.57
C LEU A 7 13.22 5.24 12.69
N GLU A 8 12.95 6.14 13.63
CA GLU A 8 13.75 6.31 14.85
C GLU A 8 13.48 5.17 15.85
N LEU A 9 13.57 3.93 15.39
CA LEU A 9 13.33 2.72 16.15
C LEU A 9 14.54 1.79 16.04
N PRO A 10 14.89 1.08 17.13
CA PRO A 10 15.95 0.06 17.08
C PRO A 10 15.61 -1.08 16.11
N ASP A 11 16.63 -1.78 15.63
CA ASP A 11 16.48 -3.02 14.88
C ASP A 11 15.74 -4.06 15.72
N ALA A 12 14.92 -4.88 15.07
CA ALA A 12 14.25 -6.01 15.69
C ALA A 12 13.50 -5.66 17.00
N CYS A 13 12.88 -4.49 17.08
CA CYS A 13 12.16 -4.03 18.27
C CYS A 13 10.65 -4.33 18.27
N ALA A 14 10.07 -4.64 17.10
CA ALA A 14 8.63 -4.83 16.93
C ALA A 14 8.28 -6.29 16.60
N ASP A 15 7.21 -6.80 17.20
CA ASP A 15 6.66 -8.13 16.92
C ASP A 15 5.70 -8.08 15.70
N GLY A 16 5.13 -6.92 15.45
CA GLY A 16 4.23 -6.70 14.32
C GLY A 16 4.08 -5.25 13.95
N ALA A 17 3.60 -5.01 12.73
CA ALA A 17 3.31 -3.68 12.21
C ALA A 17 2.06 -3.67 11.34
N LEU A 18 1.37 -2.55 11.33
CA LEU A 18 0.25 -2.30 10.42
C LEU A 18 0.45 -0.96 9.72
N MET A 19 0.21 -0.96 8.42
CA MET A 19 0.19 0.25 7.61
C MET A 19 -1.10 0.29 6.79
N ALA A 20 -1.82 1.40 6.84
CA ALA A 20 -3.01 1.59 6.03
C ALA A 20 -2.84 2.84 5.16
N TYR A 21 -3.02 2.68 3.85
CA TYR A 21 -2.95 3.74 2.83
C TYR A 21 -1.62 4.51 2.81
N GLY A 22 -0.53 3.86 3.24
CA GLY A 22 0.78 4.49 3.37
C GLY A 22 1.77 4.08 2.27
N LEU A 23 1.79 2.81 1.86
CA LEU A 23 2.83 2.26 0.99
C LEU A 23 2.92 2.98 -0.37
N ARG A 24 1.78 3.28 -0.99
CA ARG A 24 1.73 4.00 -2.28
C ARG A 24 2.16 5.46 -2.19
N ASN A 25 2.19 6.04 -0.99
CA ASN A 25 2.56 7.44 -0.75
C ASN A 25 4.05 7.59 -0.44
N LEU A 26 4.78 6.49 -0.26
CA LEU A 26 6.21 6.53 -0.08
C LEU A 26 6.90 6.89 -1.40
N VAL A 27 7.88 7.77 -1.34
CA VAL A 27 8.72 8.11 -2.51
C VAL A 27 9.54 6.91 -2.99
N ASP A 28 9.90 6.00 -2.08
CA ASP A 28 10.54 4.71 -2.36
C ASP A 28 9.87 3.61 -1.53
N PRO A 29 8.88 2.89 -2.09
CA PRO A 29 8.23 1.77 -1.41
C PRO A 29 9.19 0.64 -1.03
N ALA A 30 10.25 0.40 -1.83
CA ALA A 30 11.23 -0.62 -1.53
C ALA A 30 12.09 -0.24 -0.31
N ALA A 31 12.47 1.02 -0.18
CA ALA A 31 13.16 1.52 1.01
C ALA A 31 12.26 1.41 2.25
N GLY A 32 10.98 1.79 2.14
CA GLY A 32 10.03 1.63 3.26
C GLY A 32 9.83 0.19 3.69
N LEU A 33 9.82 -0.75 2.74
CA LEU A 33 9.74 -2.18 3.06
C LEU A 33 11.03 -2.69 3.72
N ARG A 34 12.21 -2.23 3.30
CA ARG A 34 13.49 -2.55 3.96
C ARG A 34 13.52 -2.02 5.40
N GLU A 35 13.05 -0.80 5.59
CA GLU A 35 12.98 -0.19 6.91
C GLU A 35 11.98 -0.91 7.82
N LEU A 36 10.83 -1.28 7.31
CA LEU A 36 9.86 -2.11 8.01
C LEU A 36 10.45 -3.48 8.39
N ARG A 37 11.22 -4.10 7.47
CA ARG A 37 11.92 -5.36 7.73
C ARG A 37 12.96 -5.21 8.85
N ARG A 38 13.70 -4.10 8.88
CA ARG A 38 14.72 -3.82 9.89
C ARG A 38 14.15 -3.77 11.29
N VAL A 39 13.03 -3.10 11.48
CA VAL A 39 12.41 -2.92 12.80
C VAL A 39 11.66 -4.17 13.30
N LEU A 40 11.25 -5.06 12.40
CA LEU A 40 10.57 -6.28 12.79
C LEU A 40 11.56 -7.35 13.30
N ARG A 41 11.20 -8.01 14.40
CA ARG A 41 11.92 -9.18 14.90
C ARG A 41 11.84 -10.34 13.92
N ALA A 42 12.75 -11.28 14.02
CA ALA A 42 12.67 -12.54 13.28
C ALA A 42 11.33 -13.23 13.57
N GLY A 43 10.61 -13.60 12.50
CA GLY A 43 9.26 -14.15 12.57
C GLY A 43 8.15 -13.12 12.81
N GLY A 44 8.48 -11.86 13.03
CA GLY A 44 7.51 -10.77 13.12
C GLY A 44 6.71 -10.61 11.83
N ARG A 45 5.51 -10.06 11.91
CA ARG A 45 4.59 -9.94 10.77
C ARG A 45 4.11 -8.53 10.57
N ALA A 46 3.90 -8.14 9.30
CA ALA A 46 3.22 -6.89 9.01
C ALA A 46 2.08 -7.08 8.00
N GLY A 47 1.07 -6.22 8.14
CA GLY A 47 -0.05 -6.10 7.22
C GLY A 47 -0.08 -4.68 6.63
N LEU A 48 -0.04 -4.59 5.30
CA LEU A 48 -0.09 -3.32 4.58
C LEU A 48 -1.34 -3.31 3.70
N LEU A 49 -2.29 -2.45 4.05
CA LEU A 49 -3.54 -2.26 3.34
C LEU A 49 -3.43 -1.02 2.46
N ASP A 50 -3.68 -1.15 1.18
CA ASP A 50 -3.72 0.00 0.27
C ASP A 50 -4.72 -0.22 -0.87
N PHE A 51 -4.99 0.82 -1.64
CA PHE A 51 -5.71 0.68 -2.89
C PHE A 51 -4.92 -0.19 -3.86
N ASN A 52 -5.65 -1.00 -4.63
CA ASN A 52 -5.04 -1.93 -5.57
C ASN A 52 -4.95 -1.30 -6.96
N ARG A 53 -3.82 -1.49 -7.63
CA ARG A 53 -3.72 -1.22 -9.06
C ARG A 53 -4.36 -2.37 -9.81
N LEU A 54 -5.47 -2.10 -10.48
CA LEU A 54 -6.20 -3.09 -11.25
C LEU A 54 -5.72 -3.14 -12.71
N PRO A 55 -5.73 -4.31 -13.35
CA PRO A 55 -5.40 -4.42 -14.77
C PRO A 55 -6.27 -3.51 -15.61
N HIS A 56 -5.65 -2.78 -16.56
CA HIS A 56 -6.38 -1.90 -17.46
C HIS A 56 -7.45 -2.67 -18.23
N GLY A 57 -8.65 -2.09 -18.33
CA GLY A 57 -9.78 -2.68 -19.05
C GLY A 57 -10.52 -3.78 -18.30
N SER A 58 -10.10 -4.16 -17.09
CA SER A 58 -10.88 -5.11 -16.30
C SER A 58 -12.21 -4.49 -15.84
N PRO A 59 -13.29 -5.29 -15.68
CA PRO A 59 -14.56 -4.79 -15.15
C PRO A 59 -14.41 -4.12 -13.78
N ALA A 60 -13.52 -4.64 -12.95
CA ALA A 60 -13.20 -4.08 -11.65
C ALA A 60 -12.51 -2.69 -11.77
N ALA A 61 -11.60 -2.50 -12.73
CA ALA A 61 -10.96 -1.21 -12.99
C ALA A 61 -11.97 -0.17 -13.52
N LEU A 62 -12.89 -0.61 -14.39
CA LEU A 62 -13.96 0.27 -14.88
C LEU A 62 -14.90 0.68 -13.74
N PHE A 63 -15.29 -0.27 -12.89
CA PHE A 63 -16.09 0.01 -11.70
C PHE A 63 -15.36 0.96 -10.74
N GLN A 64 -14.10 0.70 -10.43
CA GLN A 64 -13.28 1.53 -9.55
C GLN A 64 -13.23 2.98 -10.07
N ARG A 65 -12.90 3.16 -11.34
CA ARG A 65 -12.84 4.49 -11.96
C ARG A 65 -14.18 5.22 -11.94
N THR A 66 -15.27 4.49 -12.24
CA THR A 66 -16.62 5.06 -12.25
C THR A 66 -17.07 5.44 -10.84
N TYR A 67 -16.81 4.56 -9.85
CA TYR A 67 -17.13 4.80 -8.45
C TYR A 67 -16.35 6.00 -7.89
N LEU A 68 -15.04 6.04 -8.13
CA LEU A 68 -14.21 7.18 -7.71
C LEU A 68 -14.72 8.48 -8.32
N ARG A 69 -14.98 8.53 -9.63
CA ARG A 69 -15.42 9.76 -10.32
C ARG A 69 -16.84 10.20 -9.98
N ARG A 70 -17.78 9.27 -9.84
CA ARG A 70 -19.20 9.61 -9.67
C ARG A 70 -19.66 9.70 -8.23
N VAL A 71 -18.96 9.03 -7.30
CA VAL A 71 -19.35 8.99 -5.90
C VAL A 71 -18.31 9.68 -5.02
N VAL A 72 -17.07 9.22 -5.09
CA VAL A 72 -16.04 9.64 -4.14
C VAL A 72 -15.60 11.09 -4.39
N VAL A 73 -15.30 11.44 -5.63
CA VAL A 73 -14.84 12.80 -5.97
C VAL A 73 -15.90 13.88 -5.66
N PRO A 74 -17.19 13.71 -6.01
CA PRO A 74 -18.21 14.71 -5.65
C PRO A 74 -18.42 14.86 -4.14
N VAL A 75 -18.36 13.75 -3.40
CA VAL A 75 -18.47 13.79 -1.93
C VAL A 75 -17.27 14.50 -1.32
N ALA A 76 -16.08 14.18 -1.80
CA ALA A 76 -14.83 14.80 -1.34
C ALA A 76 -14.74 16.30 -1.69
N ALA A 77 -15.24 16.70 -2.87
CA ALA A 77 -15.30 18.10 -3.27
C ALA A 77 -16.15 18.93 -2.29
N ARG A 78 -17.25 18.36 -1.78
CA ARG A 78 -18.07 19.01 -0.75
C ARG A 78 -17.35 19.17 0.60
N SER A 79 -16.33 18.37 0.84
CA SER A 79 -15.53 18.38 2.09
C SER A 79 -14.17 19.07 1.90
N GLY A 80 -13.90 19.72 0.76
CA GLY A 80 -12.63 20.39 0.48
C GLY A 80 -11.46 19.44 0.18
N LEU A 81 -11.73 18.16 -0.13
CA LEU A 81 -10.73 17.11 -0.31
C LEU A 81 -10.52 16.72 -1.79
N ALA A 82 -10.97 17.53 -2.75
CA ALA A 82 -10.90 17.23 -4.18
C ALA A 82 -9.46 16.94 -4.67
N ASP A 83 -8.49 17.71 -4.19
CA ASP A 83 -7.07 17.57 -4.57
C ASP A 83 -6.46 16.24 -4.13
N HIS A 84 -6.90 15.70 -2.99
CA HIS A 84 -6.45 14.39 -2.48
C HIS A 84 -6.88 13.24 -3.39
N TYR A 85 -7.98 13.38 -4.12
CA TYR A 85 -8.48 12.34 -5.02
C TYR A 85 -7.89 12.39 -6.43
N ALA A 86 -7.51 13.58 -6.91
CA ALA A 86 -6.69 13.71 -8.11
C ALA A 86 -5.31 13.04 -7.89
N TYR A 87 -4.73 13.25 -6.72
CA TYR A 87 -3.49 12.58 -6.31
C TYR A 87 -3.64 11.05 -6.22
N LEU A 88 -4.80 10.54 -5.77
CA LEU A 88 -5.05 9.10 -5.69
C LEU A 88 -4.99 8.43 -7.08
N GLU A 89 -5.63 9.02 -8.10
CA GLU A 89 -5.58 8.48 -9.47
C GLU A 89 -4.14 8.46 -10.01
N GLU A 90 -3.37 9.49 -9.74
CA GLU A 90 -1.96 9.58 -10.20
C GLU A 90 -1.07 8.58 -9.45
N SER A 91 -1.17 8.50 -8.14
CA SER A 91 -0.38 7.57 -7.33
C SER A 91 -0.64 6.10 -7.71
N LEU A 92 -1.88 5.74 -8.07
CA LEU A 92 -2.24 4.39 -8.50
C LEU A 92 -1.63 4.00 -9.85
N LYS A 93 -1.37 4.95 -10.75
CA LYS A 93 -0.76 4.63 -12.06
C LYS A 93 0.66 4.05 -11.91
N HIS A 94 1.40 4.55 -10.94
CA HIS A 94 2.80 4.16 -10.69
C HIS A 94 2.94 3.11 -9.59
N PHE A 95 1.87 2.85 -8.83
CA PHE A 95 1.91 1.89 -7.75
C PHE A 95 2.05 0.46 -8.30
N PRO A 96 2.95 -0.37 -7.76
CA PRO A 96 3.12 -1.75 -8.18
C PRO A 96 1.84 -2.56 -7.96
N ASP A 97 1.53 -3.47 -8.87
CA ASP A 97 0.45 -4.43 -8.68
C ASP A 97 0.79 -5.45 -7.57
N GLY A 98 -0.19 -6.30 -7.20
CA GLY A 98 -0.01 -7.21 -6.07
C GLY A 98 1.14 -8.21 -6.24
N ALA A 99 1.45 -8.64 -7.47
CA ALA A 99 2.58 -9.52 -7.75
C ALA A 99 3.92 -8.78 -7.56
N ALA A 100 4.01 -7.56 -8.09
CA ALA A 100 5.17 -6.70 -7.93
C ALA A 100 5.38 -6.27 -6.47
N GLN A 101 4.31 -5.95 -5.72
CA GLN A 101 4.40 -5.65 -4.29
C GLN A 101 4.97 -6.84 -3.49
N ARG A 102 4.50 -8.06 -3.81
CA ARG A 102 5.04 -9.27 -3.19
C ARG A 102 6.52 -9.44 -3.49
N GLN A 103 6.94 -9.23 -4.74
CA GLN A 103 8.34 -9.34 -5.11
C GLN A 103 9.20 -8.29 -4.41
N LEU A 104 8.75 -7.02 -4.36
CA LEU A 104 9.43 -5.97 -3.62
C LEU A 104 9.64 -6.32 -2.14
N ALA A 105 8.65 -6.97 -1.51
CA ALA A 105 8.79 -7.41 -0.13
C ALA A 105 9.84 -8.53 0.02
N LEU A 106 9.88 -9.50 -0.89
CA LEU A 106 10.90 -10.55 -0.86
C LEU A 106 12.30 -9.96 -1.09
N ASP A 107 12.43 -9.02 -2.03
CA ASP A 107 13.69 -8.32 -2.33
C ASP A 107 14.14 -7.43 -1.15
N ALA A 108 13.20 -6.95 -0.33
CA ALA A 108 13.48 -6.23 0.90
C ALA A 108 13.96 -7.13 2.07
N GLY A 109 13.99 -8.47 1.87
CA GLY A 109 14.50 -9.43 2.84
C GLY A 109 13.44 -10.09 3.72
N PHE A 110 12.15 -9.96 3.40
CA PHE A 110 11.12 -10.74 4.06
C PHE A 110 11.19 -12.21 3.64
N GLN A 111 10.99 -13.13 4.59
CA GLN A 111 11.01 -14.58 4.35
C GLN A 111 9.77 -15.05 3.59
N ALA A 112 8.63 -14.40 3.83
CA ALA A 112 7.38 -14.68 3.15
C ALA A 112 6.60 -13.41 2.86
N ALA A 113 5.95 -13.38 1.70
CA ALA A 113 5.08 -12.29 1.30
C ALA A 113 3.87 -12.85 0.53
N SER A 114 2.69 -12.40 0.85
CA SER A 114 1.46 -12.71 0.14
C SER A 114 0.64 -11.45 -0.10
N HIS A 115 -0.05 -11.40 -1.23
CA HIS A 115 -0.96 -10.30 -1.55
C HIS A 115 -2.36 -10.84 -1.81
N ARG A 116 -3.34 -10.31 -1.10
CA ARG A 116 -4.74 -10.70 -1.22
C ARG A 116 -5.60 -9.51 -1.63
N PRO A 117 -6.32 -9.60 -2.76
CA PRO A 117 -7.29 -8.58 -3.13
C PRO A 117 -8.50 -8.62 -2.16
N LEU A 118 -9.00 -7.44 -1.81
CA LEU A 118 -10.15 -7.21 -0.95
C LEU A 118 -11.17 -6.33 -1.67
N ALA A 119 -12.41 -6.32 -1.17
CA ALA A 119 -13.50 -5.47 -1.70
C ALA A 119 -13.64 -5.58 -3.24
N GLY A 120 -13.71 -6.80 -3.77
CA GLY A 120 -13.82 -7.02 -5.22
C GLY A 120 -12.57 -6.59 -6.02
N GLY A 121 -11.42 -6.49 -5.36
CA GLY A 121 -10.16 -6.08 -5.98
C GLY A 121 -9.84 -4.59 -5.83
N LEU A 122 -10.72 -3.78 -5.27
CA LEU A 122 -10.48 -2.34 -5.07
C LEU A 122 -9.32 -2.06 -4.13
N MET A 123 -9.10 -2.94 -3.18
CA MET A 123 -8.04 -2.87 -2.18
C MET A 123 -7.18 -4.12 -2.21
N GLY A 124 -5.95 -4.00 -1.75
CA GLY A 124 -5.01 -5.09 -1.58
C GLY A 124 -4.45 -5.12 -0.18
N LEU A 125 -4.32 -6.31 0.38
CA LEU A 125 -3.61 -6.54 1.63
C LEU A 125 -2.32 -7.31 1.32
N LEU A 126 -1.19 -6.64 1.44
CA LEU A 126 0.13 -7.26 1.45
C LEU A 126 0.44 -7.70 2.88
N THR A 127 0.66 -8.99 3.07
CA THR A 127 1.08 -9.57 4.35
C THR A 127 2.49 -10.10 4.19
N VAL A 128 3.37 -9.75 5.12
CA VAL A 128 4.79 -10.11 5.09
C VAL A 128 5.23 -10.71 6.43
N GLN A 129 6.25 -11.55 6.38
CA GLN A 129 6.90 -12.14 7.57
C GLN A 129 8.41 -11.90 7.50
N ALA A 130 8.97 -11.40 8.59
CA ALA A 130 10.38 -11.07 8.76
C ALA A 130 11.23 -12.29 9.09
#